data_cd31dca7cb227e321a94485cab25c313
#
_entry.id   cd31dca7cb227e321a94485cab25c313
#
_cell.length_a   1.000
_cell.length_b   1.000
_cell.length_c   1.000
_cell.angle_alpha   90.00
_cell.angle_beta   90.00
_cell.angle_gamma   90.00
#
_symmetry.space_group_name_H-M   'P 1'
#
loop_
_entity.id
_entity.type
_entity.pdbx_description
1 polymer ?
#
loop_
_entity_poly.entity_id
_entity_poly.type
_entity_poly.pdbx_seq_one_letter_code
_entity_poly.pdbx_strand_id
1 'polypeptide(L)'
;MQWTDESIAFLRDAPTMNRYYETIAERIAPQLQENAHVCDAGCGIGELSLALKPYCRHVTAVDADALAIKTLKAHLIEGVIAICGDVEALTPKEPYDAMVFCLFGRTEDTLRIAKKQCRGKIFLVKRDYSHHRFSAGKVSLGEYTAGSTEAVLHKGAVPVHH
;
A
#
# COMPACT_ATOMS: atom_id res chain seq x y z
N MET A 1 5.48 11.99 3.02
CA MET A 1 6.18 12.41 1.77
C MET A 1 5.23 13.30 1.00
N GLN A 2 5.69 14.44 0.55
CA GLN A 2 4.89 15.35 -0.26
C GLN A 2 5.20 15.09 -1.73
N TRP A 3 4.20 14.88 -2.54
CA TRP A 3 4.35 14.68 -3.97
C TRP A 3 4.59 16.02 -4.69
N THR A 4 5.45 16.01 -5.69
CA THR A 4 5.74 17.14 -6.57
C THR A 4 5.69 16.69 -8.02
N ASP A 5 5.52 17.62 -8.95
CA ASP A 5 5.52 17.28 -10.38
C ASP A 5 6.82 16.59 -10.80
N GLU A 6 7.95 16.98 -10.23
CA GLU A 6 9.26 16.36 -10.48
C GLU A 6 9.32 14.92 -9.97
N SER A 7 8.84 14.65 -8.73
CA SER A 7 8.82 13.30 -8.19
C SER A 7 7.86 12.37 -8.94
N ILE A 8 6.75 12.91 -9.41
CA ILE A 8 5.79 12.18 -10.25
C ILE A 8 6.41 11.82 -11.61
N ALA A 9 7.05 12.78 -12.27
CA ALA A 9 7.75 12.55 -13.54
C ALA A 9 8.85 11.50 -13.38
N PHE A 10 9.67 11.61 -12.34
CA PHE A 10 10.72 10.62 -12.03
C PHE A 10 10.17 9.20 -11.87
N LEU A 11 9.09 9.03 -11.13
CA LEU A 11 8.48 7.71 -10.92
C LEU A 11 7.88 7.15 -12.21
N ARG A 12 7.21 8.00 -12.99
CA ARG A 12 6.57 7.61 -14.25
C ARG A 12 7.58 7.15 -15.31
N ASP A 13 8.74 7.81 -15.36
CA ASP A 13 9.77 7.56 -16.37
C ASP A 13 10.76 6.46 -15.98
N ALA A 14 10.61 5.87 -14.78
CA ALA A 14 11.48 4.80 -14.30
C ALA A 14 10.90 3.41 -14.64
N PRO A 15 11.37 2.72 -15.70
CA PRO A 15 10.84 1.39 -16.10
C PRO A 15 10.96 0.34 -14.99
N THR A 16 11.97 0.47 -14.14
CA THR A 16 12.21 -0.43 -13.00
C THR A 16 11.13 -0.31 -11.93
N MET A 17 10.50 0.85 -11.77
CA MET A 17 9.46 1.07 -10.77
C MET A 17 8.12 0.47 -11.21
N ASN A 18 7.78 0.54 -12.50
CA ASN A 18 6.58 -0.10 -13.03
C ASN A 18 6.61 -1.60 -12.77
N ARG A 19 7.75 -2.25 -13.05
CA ARG A 19 7.93 -3.67 -12.80
C ARG A 19 7.88 -4.04 -11.32
N TYR A 20 8.32 -3.16 -10.45
CA TYR A 20 8.23 -3.34 -9.02
C TYR A 20 6.78 -3.48 -8.54
N TYR A 21 5.90 -2.59 -8.95
CA TYR A 21 4.49 -2.62 -8.57
C TYR A 21 3.74 -3.78 -9.24
N GLU A 22 4.04 -4.09 -10.49
CA GLU A 22 3.50 -5.27 -11.17
C GLU A 22 3.87 -6.55 -10.43
N THR A 23 5.13 -6.71 -10.02
CA THR A 23 5.58 -7.88 -9.26
C THR A 23 4.85 -8.01 -7.92
N ILE A 24 4.62 -6.89 -7.22
CA ILE A 24 3.84 -6.91 -5.97
C ILE A 24 2.41 -7.37 -6.25
N ALA A 25 1.76 -6.82 -7.26
CA ALA A 25 0.41 -7.18 -7.64
C ALA A 25 0.29 -8.66 -8.03
N GLU A 26 1.23 -9.18 -8.79
CA GLU A 26 1.31 -10.61 -9.18
C GLU A 26 1.44 -11.54 -7.96
N ARG A 27 2.15 -11.11 -6.91
CA ARG A 27 2.27 -11.88 -5.66
C ARG A 27 1.01 -11.83 -4.79
N ILE A 28 0.30 -10.72 -4.81
CA ILE A 28 -0.95 -10.53 -4.07
C ILE A 28 -2.10 -11.27 -4.74
N ALA A 29 -2.17 -11.25 -6.06
CA ALA A 29 -3.30 -11.74 -6.86
C ALA A 29 -3.76 -13.16 -6.50
N PRO A 30 -2.89 -14.18 -6.35
CA PRO A 30 -3.32 -15.52 -6.00
C PRO A 30 -3.96 -15.67 -4.62
N GLN A 31 -3.77 -14.66 -3.78
CA GLN A 31 -4.29 -14.63 -2.41
C GLN A 31 -5.59 -13.84 -2.28
N LEU A 32 -6.02 -13.17 -3.33
CA LEU A 32 -7.29 -12.46 -3.37
C LEU A 32 -8.44 -13.43 -3.66
N GLN A 33 -9.58 -13.18 -3.01
CA GLN A 33 -10.81 -13.88 -3.39
C GLN A 33 -11.34 -13.35 -4.73
N GLU A 34 -12.17 -14.13 -5.37
CA GLU A 34 -12.83 -13.74 -6.61
C GLU A 34 -13.67 -12.46 -6.39
N ASN A 35 -13.61 -11.54 -7.35
CA ASN A 35 -14.33 -10.26 -7.29
C ASN A 35 -14.01 -9.40 -6.05
N ALA A 36 -12.81 -9.50 -5.51
CA ALA A 36 -12.40 -8.76 -4.33
C ALA A 36 -12.50 -7.24 -4.51
N HIS A 37 -12.90 -6.55 -3.45
CA HIS A 37 -12.73 -5.12 -3.28
C HIS A 37 -11.50 -4.86 -2.42
N VAL A 38 -10.47 -4.30 -3.02
CA VAL A 38 -9.17 -4.05 -2.38
C VAL A 38 -9.00 -2.58 -2.06
N CYS A 39 -8.51 -2.26 -0.88
CA CYS A 39 -8.07 -0.92 -0.53
C CYS A 39 -6.55 -0.81 -0.60
N ASP A 40 -6.06 0.11 -1.42
CA ASP A 40 -4.65 0.52 -1.47
C ASP A 40 -4.49 1.77 -0.59
N ALA A 41 -4.01 1.55 0.63
CA ALA A 41 -3.90 2.58 1.66
C ALA A 41 -2.54 3.28 1.58
N GLY A 42 -2.56 4.60 1.39
CA GLY A 42 -1.37 5.38 1.10
C GLY A 42 -0.89 5.13 -0.33
N CYS A 43 -1.80 5.23 -1.28
CA CYS A 43 -1.57 4.79 -2.66
C CYS A 43 -0.60 5.68 -3.47
N GLY A 44 -0.26 6.87 -2.98
CA GLY A 44 0.51 7.84 -3.76
C GLY A 44 -0.16 8.13 -5.09
N ILE A 45 0.59 8.09 -6.18
CA ILE A 45 0.06 8.32 -7.53
C ILE A 45 -0.66 7.11 -8.14
N GLY A 46 -0.82 6.02 -7.36
CA GLY A 46 -1.67 4.89 -7.71
C GLY A 46 -1.03 3.81 -8.58
N GLU A 47 0.28 3.75 -8.70
CA GLU A 47 0.97 2.73 -9.51
C GLU A 47 0.59 1.30 -9.10
N LEU A 48 0.56 1.02 -7.78
CA LEU A 48 0.13 -0.28 -7.29
C LEU A 48 -1.38 -0.49 -7.49
N SER A 49 -2.20 0.53 -7.28
CA SER A 49 -3.64 0.46 -7.52
C SER A 49 -3.96 0.05 -8.96
N LEU A 50 -3.25 0.64 -9.92
CA LEU A 50 -3.39 0.31 -11.35
C LEU A 50 -2.92 -1.11 -11.65
N ALA A 51 -1.81 -1.55 -11.04
CA ALA A 51 -1.30 -2.90 -11.18
C ALA A 51 -2.23 -3.98 -10.58
N LEU A 52 -2.92 -3.66 -9.48
CA LEU A 52 -3.87 -4.56 -8.81
C LEU A 52 -5.20 -4.69 -9.55
N LYS A 53 -5.62 -3.66 -10.29
CA LYS A 53 -6.96 -3.61 -10.89
C LYS A 53 -7.31 -4.82 -11.77
N PRO A 54 -6.40 -5.40 -12.59
CA PRO A 54 -6.70 -6.59 -13.37
C PRO A 54 -7.10 -7.82 -12.55
N TYR A 55 -6.74 -7.87 -11.27
CA TYR A 55 -6.92 -9.03 -10.38
C TYR A 55 -8.08 -8.91 -9.41
N CYS A 56 -8.81 -7.80 -9.43
CA CYS A 56 -9.90 -7.56 -8.50
C CYS A 56 -11.04 -6.76 -9.16
N ARG A 57 -12.20 -6.76 -8.53
CA ARG A 57 -13.37 -6.04 -9.04
C ARG A 57 -13.21 -4.54 -8.90
N HIS A 58 -12.85 -4.08 -7.70
CA HIS A 58 -12.66 -2.67 -7.39
C HIS A 58 -11.40 -2.46 -6.57
N VAL A 59 -10.74 -1.33 -6.82
CA VAL A 59 -9.66 -0.81 -5.99
C VAL A 59 -10.08 0.55 -5.46
N THR A 60 -10.13 0.70 -4.15
CA THR A 60 -10.21 2.00 -3.50
C THR A 60 -8.81 2.44 -3.14
N ALA A 61 -8.33 3.48 -3.81
CA ALA A 61 -7.01 4.06 -3.62
C ALA A 61 -7.11 5.32 -2.77
N VAL A 62 -6.43 5.35 -1.64
CA VAL A 62 -6.54 6.44 -0.66
C VAL A 62 -5.17 7.05 -0.40
N ASP A 63 -5.08 8.36 -0.52
CA ASP A 63 -3.91 9.13 -0.11
C ASP A 63 -4.32 10.52 0.37
N ALA A 64 -3.58 11.07 1.32
CA ALA A 64 -3.84 12.41 1.83
C ALA A 64 -3.33 13.52 0.88
N ASP A 65 -2.44 13.18 -0.05
CA ASP A 65 -1.85 14.13 -0.99
C ASP A 65 -2.77 14.38 -2.19
N ALA A 66 -3.25 15.61 -2.33
CA ALA A 66 -4.19 16.00 -3.37
C ALA A 66 -3.58 15.91 -4.79
N LEU A 67 -2.28 16.17 -4.95
CA LEU A 67 -1.60 16.09 -6.23
C LEU A 67 -1.47 14.63 -6.68
N ALA A 68 -1.12 13.75 -5.75
CA ALA A 68 -1.05 12.31 -6.01
C ALA A 68 -2.41 11.77 -6.48
N ILE A 69 -3.48 12.09 -5.78
CA ILE A 69 -4.83 11.65 -6.13
C ILE A 69 -5.30 12.26 -7.46
N LYS A 70 -5.00 13.53 -7.73
CA LYS A 70 -5.27 14.16 -9.02
C LYS A 70 -4.58 13.41 -10.17
N THR A 71 -3.33 13.03 -9.96
CA THR A 71 -2.55 12.25 -10.93
C THR A 71 -3.19 10.90 -11.21
N LEU A 72 -3.60 10.18 -10.16
CA LEU A 72 -4.28 8.89 -10.32
C LEU A 72 -5.61 9.03 -11.07
N LYS A 73 -6.43 10.01 -10.71
CA LYS A 73 -7.72 10.26 -11.36
C LYS A 73 -7.60 10.56 -12.86
N ALA A 74 -6.48 11.12 -13.30
CA ALA A 74 -6.24 11.41 -14.71
C ALA A 74 -6.16 10.17 -15.60
N HIS A 75 -5.91 8.99 -15.04
CA HIS A 75 -5.91 7.71 -15.77
C HIS A 75 -7.31 7.24 -16.19
N LEU A 76 -8.35 7.70 -15.53
CA LEU A 76 -9.77 7.36 -15.84
C LEU A 76 -10.04 5.85 -15.92
N ILE A 77 -9.49 5.08 -15.00
CA ILE A 77 -9.65 3.62 -14.98
C ILE A 77 -10.95 3.24 -14.27
N GLU A 78 -11.82 2.54 -14.98
CA GLU A 78 -13.05 1.98 -14.41
C GLU A 78 -12.72 1.00 -13.27
N GLY A 79 -13.46 1.12 -12.16
CA GLY A 79 -13.27 0.28 -10.99
C GLY A 79 -12.13 0.70 -10.06
N VAL A 80 -11.43 1.78 -10.36
CA VAL A 80 -10.49 2.46 -9.44
C VAL A 80 -11.17 3.68 -8.86
N ILE A 81 -11.38 3.67 -7.54
CA ILE A 81 -11.99 4.76 -6.79
C ILE A 81 -10.89 5.48 -6.03
N ALA A 82 -10.54 6.69 -6.44
CA ALA A 82 -9.48 7.47 -5.81
C ALA A 82 -10.06 8.49 -4.82
N ILE A 83 -9.61 8.41 -3.57
CA ILE A 83 -10.06 9.24 -2.46
C ILE A 83 -8.89 10.04 -1.90
N CYS A 84 -9.03 11.37 -1.89
CA CYS A 84 -8.11 12.24 -1.18
C CYS A 84 -8.57 12.36 0.27
N GLY A 85 -7.78 11.81 1.19
CA GLY A 85 -8.11 11.85 2.62
C GLY A 85 -7.22 10.95 3.47
N ASP A 86 -7.46 11.02 4.77
CA ASP A 86 -6.81 10.16 5.74
C ASP A 86 -7.50 8.78 5.75
N VAL A 87 -6.74 7.74 5.45
CA VAL A 87 -7.26 6.37 5.45
C VAL A 87 -7.81 5.95 6.81
N GLU A 88 -7.24 6.43 7.90
CA GLU A 88 -7.72 6.13 9.26
C GLU A 88 -9.11 6.71 9.53
N ALA A 89 -9.42 7.84 8.95
CA ALA A 89 -10.71 8.53 9.11
C ALA A 89 -11.83 7.96 8.24
N LEU A 90 -11.51 7.09 7.29
CA LEU A 90 -12.53 6.52 6.42
C LEU A 90 -13.43 5.52 7.15
N THR A 91 -14.70 5.58 6.76
CA THR A 91 -15.69 4.60 7.20
C THR A 91 -16.34 4.02 5.93
N PRO A 92 -15.78 2.95 5.36
CA PRO A 92 -16.34 2.32 4.18
C PRO A 92 -17.74 1.76 4.50
N LYS A 93 -18.65 1.82 3.54
CA LYS A 93 -20.01 1.26 3.70
C LYS A 93 -19.99 -0.23 3.98
N GLU A 94 -19.06 -0.93 3.33
CA GLU A 94 -18.76 -2.34 3.58
C GLU A 94 -17.26 -2.51 3.78
N PRO A 95 -16.84 -3.44 4.67
CA PRO A 95 -15.44 -3.72 4.85
C PRO A 95 -14.78 -4.17 3.55
N TYR A 96 -13.54 -3.78 3.34
CA TYR A 96 -12.74 -4.24 2.22
C TYR A 96 -12.43 -5.74 2.34
N ASP A 97 -12.36 -6.44 1.22
CA ASP A 97 -11.97 -7.85 1.17
C ASP A 97 -10.47 -8.05 1.43
N ALA A 98 -9.68 -7.06 1.07
CA ALA A 98 -8.25 -6.98 1.39
C ALA A 98 -7.81 -5.52 1.51
N MET A 99 -6.78 -5.29 2.31
CA MET A 99 -6.08 -4.00 2.39
C MET A 99 -4.59 -4.19 2.11
N VAL A 100 -4.03 -3.28 1.34
CA VAL A 100 -2.61 -3.24 1.02
C VAL A 100 -2.01 -1.97 1.58
N PHE A 101 -0.90 -2.11 2.30
CA PHE A 101 -0.10 -1.01 2.82
C PHE A 101 1.30 -1.15 2.25
N CYS A 102 1.56 -0.45 1.15
CA CYS A 102 2.84 -0.53 0.46
C CYS A 102 3.72 0.66 0.87
N LEU A 103 4.76 0.38 1.63
CA LEU A 103 5.70 1.38 2.15
C LEU A 103 5.00 2.54 2.89
N PHE A 104 3.89 2.24 3.54
CA PHE A 104 3.02 3.21 4.18
C PHE A 104 2.81 2.87 5.66
N GLY A 105 2.91 3.89 6.50
CA GLY A 105 2.55 3.84 7.90
C GLY A 105 3.43 2.94 8.78
N ARG A 106 3.19 3.06 10.09
CA ARG A 106 3.75 2.15 11.10
C ARG A 106 2.90 0.89 11.18
N THR A 107 3.50 -0.23 11.54
CA THR A 107 2.80 -1.52 11.57
C THR A 107 1.61 -1.51 12.52
N GLU A 108 1.75 -0.93 13.70
CA GLU A 108 0.66 -0.81 14.68
C GLU A 108 -0.52 0.00 14.13
N ASP A 109 -0.23 1.09 13.43
CA ASP A 109 -1.26 1.94 12.83
C ASP A 109 -1.97 1.21 11.70
N THR A 110 -1.24 0.52 10.84
CA THR A 110 -1.82 -0.25 9.74
C THR A 110 -2.72 -1.38 10.26
N LEU A 111 -2.33 -2.07 11.32
CA LEU A 111 -3.16 -3.09 11.96
C LEU A 111 -4.43 -2.50 12.59
N ARG A 112 -4.32 -1.34 13.24
CA ARG A 112 -5.47 -0.63 13.82
C ARG A 112 -6.48 -0.23 12.75
N ILE A 113 -6.00 0.34 11.64
CA ILE A 113 -6.82 0.73 10.48
C ILE A 113 -7.49 -0.51 9.87
N ALA A 114 -6.72 -1.55 9.62
CA ALA A 114 -7.22 -2.75 8.99
C ALA A 114 -8.28 -3.48 9.85
N LYS A 115 -8.13 -3.51 11.17
CA LYS A 115 -9.14 -4.07 12.07
C LYS A 115 -10.50 -3.38 11.95
N LYS A 116 -10.51 -2.09 11.64
CA LYS A 116 -11.75 -1.32 11.46
C LYS A 116 -12.38 -1.48 10.08
N GLN A 117 -11.58 -1.70 9.05
CA GLN A 117 -12.00 -1.51 7.66
C GLN A 117 -11.89 -2.77 6.79
N CYS A 118 -11.15 -3.80 7.23
CA CYS A 118 -10.89 -5.00 6.44
C CYS A 118 -11.50 -6.23 7.09
N ARG A 119 -12.17 -7.06 6.29
CA ARG A 119 -12.70 -8.36 6.73
C ARG A 119 -11.85 -9.56 6.30
N GLY A 120 -10.86 -9.33 5.45
CA GLY A 120 -10.03 -10.39 4.86
C GLY A 120 -8.55 -10.19 5.13
N LYS A 121 -7.73 -10.38 4.11
CA LYS A 121 -6.28 -10.35 4.22
C LYS A 121 -5.71 -8.94 4.23
N ILE A 122 -4.62 -8.80 4.95
CA ILE A 122 -3.82 -7.57 5.01
C ILE A 122 -2.46 -7.87 4.41
N PHE A 123 -2.03 -7.04 3.47
CA PHE A 123 -0.73 -7.13 2.83
C PHE A 123 0.13 -5.95 3.26
N LEU A 124 1.26 -6.24 3.90
CA LEU A 124 2.24 -5.25 4.33
C LEU A 124 3.49 -5.39 3.47
N VAL A 125 3.75 -4.39 2.63
CA VAL A 125 4.98 -4.33 1.83
C VAL A 125 5.94 -3.39 2.53
N LYS A 126 7.04 -3.92 3.02
CA LYS A 126 8.09 -3.19 3.75
C LYS A 126 9.44 -3.35 3.07
N ARG A 127 10.30 -2.35 3.23
CA ARG A 127 11.68 -2.45 2.79
C ARG A 127 12.45 -3.37 3.72
N ASP A 128 13.24 -4.26 3.13
CA ASP A 128 14.22 -5.03 3.87
C ASP A 128 15.58 -4.32 3.83
N TYR A 129 15.99 -3.79 4.98
CA TYR A 129 17.27 -3.11 5.13
C TYR A 129 18.35 -4.02 5.75
N SER A 130 18.08 -5.30 5.94
CA SER A 130 19.01 -6.24 6.57
C SER A 130 20.35 -6.33 5.82
N HIS A 131 20.39 -5.95 4.55
CA HIS A 131 21.55 -5.99 3.68
C HIS A 131 22.12 -4.63 3.26
N HIS A 132 21.54 -3.53 3.69
CA HIS A 132 22.03 -2.20 3.33
C HIS A 132 22.94 -1.64 4.42
N ARG A 133 24.25 -1.65 4.13
CA ARG A 133 25.26 -0.91 4.88
C ARG A 133 25.16 0.58 4.56
N PHE A 134 24.19 1.28 5.05
CA PHE A 134 24.30 2.73 5.19
C PHE A 134 24.71 3.06 6.61
N SER A 135 26.03 3.15 6.77
CA SER A 135 26.64 3.76 7.94
C SER A 135 26.46 5.26 7.87
N ALA A 136 26.19 5.85 8.99
CA ALA A 136 26.27 7.26 9.36
C ALA A 136 24.91 7.94 9.48
N GLY A 137 24.36 7.79 10.64
CA GLY A 137 23.25 8.54 11.16
C GLY A 137 22.41 7.63 12.06
N LYS A 138 22.27 8.00 13.32
CA LYS A 138 21.36 7.34 14.25
C LYS A 138 19.92 7.53 13.82
N VAL A 139 19.52 6.94 12.71
CA VAL A 139 18.11 6.79 12.38
C VAL A 139 17.73 5.39 12.83
N SER A 140 16.88 5.30 13.84
CA SER A 140 16.26 4.05 14.23
C SER A 140 15.32 3.62 13.09
N LEU A 141 15.85 2.92 12.10
CA LEU A 141 15.10 2.33 11.00
C LEU A 141 14.32 1.08 11.44
N GLY A 142 14.48 0.67 12.71
CA GLY A 142 13.95 -0.57 13.24
C GLY A 142 12.42 -0.73 13.16
N GLU A 143 11.67 0.35 13.14
CA GLU A 143 10.20 0.29 13.08
C GLU A 143 9.63 0.07 11.67
N TYR A 144 10.45 0.17 10.64
CA TYR A 144 10.01 0.13 9.24
C TYR A 144 10.64 -1.02 8.44
N THR A 145 11.38 -1.89 9.09
CA THR A 145 11.97 -3.07 8.44
C THR A 145 11.01 -4.25 8.43
N ALA A 146 11.24 -5.21 7.53
CA ALA A 146 10.46 -6.44 7.49
C ALA A 146 10.56 -7.21 8.83
N GLY A 147 11.75 -7.31 9.42
CA GLY A 147 11.96 -8.00 10.68
C GLY A 147 11.24 -7.37 11.87
N SER A 148 11.24 -6.03 11.99
CA SER A 148 10.48 -5.35 13.05
C SER A 148 8.98 -5.46 12.85
N THR A 149 8.51 -5.44 11.60
CA THR A 149 7.11 -5.67 11.26
C THR A 149 6.67 -7.07 11.67
N GLU A 150 7.46 -8.08 11.36
CA GLU A 150 7.21 -9.46 11.75
C GLU A 150 7.13 -9.63 13.27
N ALA A 151 8.03 -9.02 14.03
CA ALA A 151 8.01 -9.03 15.47
C ALA A 151 6.73 -8.42 16.07
N VAL A 152 6.22 -7.32 15.48
CA VAL A 152 4.96 -6.70 15.88
C VAL A 152 3.77 -7.61 15.56
N LEU A 153 3.76 -8.23 14.39
CA LEU A 153 2.71 -9.16 13.98
C LEU A 153 2.65 -10.38 14.90
N HIS A 154 3.80 -10.99 15.23
CA HIS A 154 3.85 -12.10 16.20
C HIS A 154 3.38 -11.69 17.58
N LYS A 155 3.76 -10.53 18.08
CA LYS A 155 3.29 -9.99 19.35
C LYS A 155 1.77 -9.75 19.35
N GLY A 156 1.21 -9.37 18.21
CA GLY A 156 -0.24 -9.22 18.03
C GLY A 156 -0.99 -10.50 17.70
N ALA A 157 -0.32 -11.68 17.73
CA ALA A 157 -0.87 -12.98 17.33
C ALA A 157 -1.46 -13.00 15.92
N VAL A 158 -0.84 -12.29 14.99
CA VAL A 158 -1.24 -12.26 13.58
C VAL A 158 -0.41 -13.29 12.81
N PRO A 159 -1.03 -14.21 12.06
CA PRO A 159 -0.29 -15.13 11.18
C PRO A 159 0.50 -14.38 10.11
N VAL A 160 1.77 -14.73 9.96
CA VAL A 160 2.67 -14.14 8.96
C VAL A 160 2.97 -15.16 7.87
N HIS A 161 2.80 -14.75 6.62
CA HIS A 161 3.14 -15.52 5.44
C HIS A 161 4.09 -14.71 4.56
N HIS A 162 5.18 -15.31 4.13
CA HIS A 162 6.20 -14.71 3.28
C HIS A 162 6.00 -15.03 1.82
#